data_9593d9256a45af6bcfc2cd02d5536e20
#
_entry.id   9593d9256a45af6bcfc2cd02d5536e20
#
_cell.length_a   1.000
_cell.length_b   1.000
_cell.length_c   1.000
_cell.angle_alpha   90.00
_cell.angle_beta   90.00
_cell.angle_gamma   90.00
#
_symmetry.space_group_name_H-M   'P 1'
#
loop_
_entity.id
_entity.type
_entity.pdbx_description
1 polymer ?
#
loop_
_entity_poly.entity_id
_entity_poly.type
_entity_poly.pdbx_seq_one_letter_code
_entity_poly.pdbx_strand_id
1 'polypeptide(L)'
;MKLRNFKEEDAPIIAGWIRSKEELYKWSADSFNKYPLTGDDIIENYTPRIENGLFYPLTAIDVNGEVIGHLIIRYLREEDESSVRFCFVILNPAARGNGLGKELIRLAIEYAKEHLHAAKIELAVFENNESARRCYEAAGFTAYVKGEYEMPIGTWNCTDMELHIGGRI
;
A
#
# COMPACT_ATOMS: atom_id res chain seq x y z
N MET A 1 5.15 -12.86 10.34
CA MET A 1 5.09 -12.24 9.00
C MET A 1 6.46 -11.74 8.61
N LYS A 2 6.81 -11.80 7.35
CA LYS A 2 8.02 -11.21 6.76
C LYS A 2 7.67 -10.48 5.47
N LEU A 3 8.41 -9.42 5.14
CA LEU A 3 8.37 -8.78 3.83
C LEU A 3 9.49 -9.31 2.93
N ARG A 4 9.18 -9.49 1.67
CA ARG A 4 10.14 -9.73 0.59
C ARG A 4 9.76 -8.94 -0.66
N ASN A 5 10.65 -8.87 -1.61
CA ASN A 5 10.32 -8.28 -2.90
C ASN A 5 9.18 -9.04 -3.57
N PHE A 6 8.31 -8.29 -4.23
CA PHE A 6 7.24 -8.83 -5.07
C PHE A 6 7.83 -9.69 -6.20
N LYS A 7 7.12 -10.75 -6.53
CA LYS A 7 7.38 -11.61 -7.68
C LYS A 7 6.15 -11.66 -8.57
N GLU A 8 6.33 -11.90 -9.86
CA GLU A 8 5.21 -12.00 -10.80
C GLU A 8 4.19 -13.07 -10.40
N GLU A 9 4.63 -14.17 -9.80
CA GLU A 9 3.78 -15.25 -9.28
C GLU A 9 2.84 -14.81 -8.15
N ASP A 10 3.13 -13.68 -7.47
CA ASP A 10 2.28 -13.11 -6.43
C ASP A 10 1.05 -12.38 -7.03
N ALA A 11 1.19 -11.86 -8.24
CA ALA A 11 0.18 -11.01 -8.86
C ALA A 11 -1.21 -11.67 -8.98
N PRO A 12 -1.36 -12.90 -9.47
CA PRO A 12 -2.68 -13.55 -9.53
C PRO A 12 -3.28 -13.81 -8.14
N ILE A 13 -2.45 -14.04 -7.12
CA ILE A 13 -2.90 -14.23 -5.74
C ILE A 13 -3.49 -12.93 -5.21
N ILE A 14 -2.78 -11.82 -5.37
CA ILE A 14 -3.21 -10.48 -4.94
C ILE A 14 -4.48 -10.06 -5.69
N ALA A 15 -4.50 -10.23 -7.02
CA ALA A 15 -5.67 -9.90 -7.83
C ALA A 15 -6.92 -10.69 -7.38
N GLY A 16 -6.75 -11.93 -6.97
CA GLY A 16 -7.82 -12.80 -6.46
C GLY A 16 -8.45 -12.33 -5.14
N TRP A 17 -7.80 -11.46 -4.39
CA TRP A 17 -8.36 -10.88 -3.15
C TRP A 17 -9.36 -9.76 -3.40
N ILE A 18 -9.40 -9.22 -4.60
CA ILE A 18 -10.24 -8.09 -4.98
C ILE A 18 -11.51 -8.63 -5.62
N ARG A 19 -12.65 -8.49 -4.94
CA ARG A 19 -13.91 -9.17 -5.26
C ARG A 19 -14.98 -8.26 -5.84
N SER A 20 -14.73 -6.96 -5.92
CA SER A 20 -15.65 -5.97 -6.47
C SER A 20 -14.94 -4.74 -7.01
N LYS A 21 -15.63 -3.95 -7.83
CA LYS A 21 -15.13 -2.65 -8.27
C LYS A 21 -14.86 -1.70 -7.09
N GLU A 22 -15.71 -1.74 -6.08
CA GLU A 22 -15.54 -0.91 -4.88
C GLU A 22 -14.24 -1.28 -4.15
N GLU A 23 -13.96 -2.58 -3.97
CA GLU A 23 -12.71 -3.04 -3.36
C GLU A 23 -11.49 -2.65 -4.21
N LEU A 24 -11.59 -2.73 -5.54
CA LEU A 24 -10.53 -2.30 -6.45
C LEU A 24 -10.18 -0.83 -6.24
N TYR A 25 -11.19 0.03 -6.20
CA TYR A 25 -10.97 1.46 -6.02
C TYR A 25 -10.53 1.82 -4.60
N LYS A 26 -11.00 1.13 -3.56
CA LYS A 26 -10.48 1.29 -2.19
C LYS A 26 -9.00 0.96 -2.09
N TRP A 27 -8.56 -0.06 -2.81
CA TRP A 27 -7.17 -0.52 -2.79
C TRP A 27 -6.23 0.36 -3.62
N SER A 28 -6.63 0.72 -4.82
CA SER A 28 -5.71 1.28 -5.83
C SER A 28 -6.15 2.64 -6.38
N ALA A 29 -7.18 3.26 -5.83
CA ALA A 29 -7.83 4.43 -6.41
C ALA A 29 -8.17 4.14 -7.89
N ASP A 30 -7.86 5.03 -8.81
CA ASP A 30 -8.10 4.87 -10.25
C ASP A 30 -6.86 4.34 -11.02
N SER A 31 -5.92 3.72 -10.31
CA SER A 31 -4.70 3.16 -10.94
C SER A 31 -4.97 2.00 -11.89
N PHE A 32 -6.08 1.30 -11.68
CA PHE A 32 -6.60 0.26 -12.55
C PHE A 32 -8.03 0.62 -12.97
N ASN A 33 -8.32 0.55 -14.26
CA ASN A 33 -9.63 0.92 -14.82
C ASN A 33 -10.43 -0.29 -15.32
N LYS A 34 -10.01 -1.48 -14.95
CA LYS A 34 -10.59 -2.75 -15.42
C LYS A 34 -10.91 -3.66 -14.24
N TYR A 35 -12.12 -4.20 -14.25
CA TYR A 35 -12.56 -5.24 -13.32
C TYR A 35 -13.28 -6.37 -14.07
N PRO A 36 -13.03 -7.65 -13.80
CA PRO A 36 -12.10 -8.18 -12.79
C PRO A 36 -10.64 -7.87 -13.06
N LEU A 37 -9.87 -7.65 -11.99
CA LEU A 37 -8.42 -7.45 -12.07
C LEU A 37 -7.73 -8.80 -12.23
N THR A 38 -6.75 -8.87 -13.12
CA THR A 38 -5.92 -10.06 -13.33
C THR A 38 -4.49 -9.84 -12.84
N GLY A 39 -3.75 -10.95 -12.66
CA GLY A 39 -2.33 -10.87 -12.36
C GLY A 39 -1.54 -10.13 -13.43
N ASP A 40 -1.88 -10.33 -14.71
CA ASP A 40 -1.22 -9.65 -15.82
C ASP A 40 -1.42 -8.13 -15.78
N ASP A 41 -2.61 -7.66 -15.38
CA ASP A 41 -2.87 -6.23 -15.22
C ASP A 41 -1.93 -5.61 -14.16
N ILE A 42 -1.67 -6.32 -13.06
CA ILE A 42 -0.73 -5.88 -12.02
C ILE A 42 0.70 -5.86 -12.56
N ILE A 43 1.13 -6.92 -13.24
CA ILE A 43 2.49 -7.04 -13.80
C ILE A 43 2.73 -5.92 -14.81
N GLU A 44 1.81 -5.68 -15.73
CA GLU A 44 1.91 -4.58 -16.71
C GLU A 44 2.02 -3.21 -16.06
N ASN A 45 1.29 -2.98 -14.96
CA ASN A 45 1.35 -1.72 -14.23
C ASN A 45 2.68 -1.53 -13.49
N TYR A 46 3.21 -2.60 -12.89
CA TYR A 46 4.38 -2.54 -12.01
C TYR A 46 5.70 -2.54 -12.76
N THR A 47 5.83 -3.32 -13.84
CA THR A 47 7.11 -3.55 -14.53
C THR A 47 7.84 -2.26 -14.90
N PRO A 48 7.24 -1.27 -15.62
CA PRO A 48 7.96 -0.07 -15.99
C PRO A 48 8.31 0.80 -14.78
N ARG A 49 7.55 0.72 -13.70
CA ARG A 49 7.81 1.49 -12.47
C ARG A 49 8.94 0.89 -11.65
N ILE A 50 9.06 -0.44 -11.61
CA ILE A 50 10.17 -1.15 -10.97
C ILE A 50 11.48 -0.82 -11.70
N GLU A 51 11.46 -0.81 -13.03
CA GLU A 51 12.62 -0.50 -13.86
C GLU A 51 13.14 0.92 -13.64
N ASN A 52 12.26 1.87 -13.32
CA ASN A 52 12.65 3.23 -12.97
C ASN A 52 13.33 3.36 -11.60
N GLY A 53 13.30 2.32 -10.76
CA GLY A 53 13.99 2.29 -9.47
C GLY A 53 13.38 3.16 -8.37
N LEU A 54 12.17 3.71 -8.58
CA LEU A 54 11.47 4.59 -7.64
C LEU A 54 10.22 3.95 -7.02
N PHE A 55 10.03 2.68 -7.29
CA PHE A 55 8.83 1.92 -6.96
C PHE A 55 9.22 0.53 -6.43
N TYR A 56 8.84 0.25 -5.20
CA TYR A 56 9.24 -0.93 -4.44
C TYR A 56 8.00 -1.73 -4.03
N PRO A 57 7.53 -2.68 -4.85
CA PRO A 57 6.45 -3.56 -4.46
C PRO A 57 6.98 -4.64 -3.53
N LEU A 58 6.28 -4.86 -2.43
CA LEU A 58 6.63 -5.80 -1.38
C LEU A 58 5.49 -6.78 -1.14
N THR A 59 5.86 -8.03 -0.90
CA THR A 59 4.93 -9.11 -0.56
C THR A 59 5.17 -9.56 0.88
N ALA A 60 4.10 -9.65 1.66
CA ALA A 60 4.12 -10.21 3.00
C ALA A 60 3.80 -11.70 2.95
N ILE A 61 4.65 -12.49 3.59
CA ILE A 61 4.49 -13.94 3.71
C ILE A 61 4.37 -14.36 5.18
N ASP A 62 3.66 -15.43 5.42
CA ASP A 62 3.56 -16.06 6.74
C ASP A 62 4.74 -17.00 7.03
N VAL A 63 4.66 -17.73 8.12
CA VAL A 63 5.70 -18.69 8.55
C VAL A 63 5.86 -19.90 7.61
N ASN A 64 4.84 -20.18 6.80
CA ASN A 64 4.83 -21.26 5.82
C ASN A 64 5.25 -20.78 4.42
N GLY A 65 5.51 -19.47 4.25
CA GLY A 65 5.84 -18.87 2.97
C GLY A 65 4.63 -18.50 2.11
N GLU A 66 3.41 -18.61 2.66
CA GLU A 66 2.18 -18.25 1.96
C GLU A 66 2.04 -16.73 1.85
N VAL A 67 1.60 -16.26 0.70
CA VAL A 67 1.36 -14.83 0.45
C VAL A 67 0.11 -14.39 1.20
N ILE A 68 0.27 -13.45 2.13
CA ILE A 68 -0.80 -12.97 2.99
C ILE A 68 -1.04 -11.47 2.94
N GLY A 69 -0.15 -10.72 2.34
CA GLY A 69 -0.29 -9.28 2.22
C GLY A 69 0.59 -8.68 1.14
N HIS A 70 0.31 -7.43 0.80
CA HIS A 70 1.03 -6.69 -0.22
C HIS A 70 0.93 -5.20 0.03
N LEU A 71 1.95 -4.48 -0.36
CA LEU A 71 1.96 -3.02 -0.49
C LEU A 71 3.04 -2.61 -1.47
N ILE A 72 2.99 -1.38 -1.90
CA ILE A 72 4.12 -0.74 -2.57
C ILE A 72 4.62 0.44 -1.75
N ILE A 73 5.91 0.69 -1.83
CA ILE A 73 6.55 1.92 -1.36
C ILE A 73 7.13 2.63 -2.58
N ARG A 74 6.86 3.91 -2.71
CA ARG A 74 7.43 4.70 -3.79
C ARG A 74 7.93 6.03 -3.28
N TYR A 75 8.95 6.59 -3.92
CA TYR A 75 9.33 7.97 -3.67
C TYR A 75 8.23 8.91 -4.18
N LEU A 76 8.02 9.99 -3.45
CA LEU A 76 7.05 11.01 -3.82
C LEU A 76 7.53 11.85 -5.00
N ARG A 77 8.84 12.13 -5.02
CA ARG A 77 9.51 12.92 -6.04
C ARG A 77 10.90 12.31 -6.28
N GLU A 78 11.37 12.36 -7.51
CA GLU A 78 12.71 11.87 -7.87
C GLU A 78 13.84 12.61 -7.12
N GLU A 79 13.58 13.85 -6.74
CA GLU A 79 14.55 14.75 -6.11
C GLU A 79 14.52 14.69 -4.57
N ASP A 80 13.53 14.02 -3.97
CA ASP A 80 13.36 13.91 -2.52
C ASP A 80 13.37 12.45 -2.07
N GLU A 81 14.57 11.94 -1.82
CA GLU A 81 14.76 10.58 -1.31
C GLU A 81 14.40 10.44 0.19
N SER A 82 14.05 11.54 0.87
CA SER A 82 13.68 11.52 2.28
C SER A 82 12.20 11.19 2.51
N SER A 83 11.36 11.29 1.50
CA SER A 83 9.91 11.12 1.61
C SER A 83 9.42 10.00 0.69
N VAL A 84 8.73 9.04 1.28
CA VAL A 84 8.11 7.92 0.56
C VAL A 84 6.61 7.87 0.79
N ARG A 85 5.91 7.17 -0.08
CA ARG A 85 4.47 6.95 0.01
C ARG A 85 4.15 5.46 0.01
N PHE A 86 3.29 5.04 0.94
CA PHE A 86 2.68 3.72 0.94
C PHE A 86 1.44 3.73 0.06
N CYS A 87 1.35 2.78 -0.84
CA CYS A 87 0.21 2.60 -1.73
C CYS A 87 -0.15 1.11 -1.83
N PHE A 88 -1.34 0.83 -2.31
CA PHE A 88 -1.80 -0.52 -2.62
C PHE A 88 -1.67 -1.50 -1.44
N VAL A 89 -1.94 -1.02 -0.23
CA VAL A 89 -1.88 -1.85 0.99
C VAL A 89 -3.08 -2.78 1.02
N ILE A 90 -2.83 -4.08 1.09
CA ILE A 90 -3.87 -5.11 1.14
C ILE A 90 -3.41 -6.32 1.94
N LEU A 91 -4.34 -6.94 2.64
CA LEU A 91 -4.19 -8.26 3.25
C LEU A 91 -5.12 -9.25 2.57
N ASN A 92 -4.70 -10.50 2.52
CA ASN A 92 -5.59 -11.61 2.20
C ASN A 92 -6.86 -11.49 3.07
N PRO A 93 -8.05 -11.45 2.48
CA PRO A 93 -9.30 -11.35 3.24
C PRO A 93 -9.45 -12.39 4.36
N ALA A 94 -8.94 -13.60 4.14
CA ALA A 94 -8.94 -14.67 5.13
C ALA A 94 -8.00 -14.43 6.33
N ALA A 95 -7.02 -13.55 6.18
CA ALA A 95 -6.04 -13.22 7.23
C ALA A 95 -6.43 -11.97 8.05
N ARG A 96 -7.50 -11.28 7.68
CA ARG A 96 -7.95 -10.06 8.37
C ARG A 96 -8.49 -10.35 9.77
N GLY A 97 -8.46 -9.33 10.65
CA GLY A 97 -9.02 -9.42 12.00
C GLY A 97 -8.07 -9.97 13.07
N ASN A 98 -6.83 -10.32 12.73
CA ASN A 98 -5.84 -10.92 13.64
C ASN A 98 -4.67 -9.98 13.96
N GLY A 99 -4.83 -8.68 13.76
CA GLY A 99 -3.75 -7.68 13.98
C GLY A 99 -2.66 -7.66 12.90
N LEU A 100 -2.80 -8.45 11.85
CA LEU A 100 -1.81 -8.56 10.78
C LEU A 100 -1.67 -7.28 9.94
N GLY A 101 -2.72 -6.46 9.86
CA GLY A 101 -2.64 -5.15 9.23
C GLY A 101 -1.67 -4.21 9.93
N LYS A 102 -1.70 -4.19 11.25
CA LYS A 102 -0.74 -3.40 12.06
C LYS A 102 0.68 -3.92 11.91
N GLU A 103 0.85 -5.23 11.88
CA GLU A 103 2.16 -5.86 11.67
C GLU A 103 2.71 -5.54 10.28
N LEU A 104 1.88 -5.62 9.23
CA LEU A 104 2.26 -5.26 7.87
C LEU A 104 2.79 -3.82 7.81
N ILE A 105 2.06 -2.87 8.38
CA ILE A 105 2.45 -1.45 8.40
C ILE A 105 3.72 -1.24 9.21
N ARG A 106 3.89 -1.89 10.36
CA ARG A 106 5.11 -1.83 11.15
C ARG A 106 6.33 -2.30 10.35
N LEU A 107 6.23 -3.44 9.67
CA LEU A 107 7.30 -3.97 8.83
C LEU A 107 7.61 -3.05 7.63
N ALA A 108 6.57 -2.44 7.04
CA ALA A 108 6.76 -1.48 5.96
C ALA A 108 7.47 -0.21 6.42
N ILE A 109 7.17 0.29 7.62
CA ILE A 109 7.87 1.42 8.24
C ILE A 109 9.34 1.09 8.48
N GLU A 110 9.63 -0.10 9.03
CA GLU A 110 11.00 -0.56 9.22
C GLU A 110 11.75 -0.65 7.89
N TYR A 111 11.12 -1.23 6.87
CA TYR A 111 11.71 -1.31 5.52
C TYR A 111 12.03 0.08 4.95
N ALA A 112 11.07 1.02 5.02
CA ALA A 112 11.26 2.38 4.54
C ALA A 112 12.43 3.09 5.26
N LYS A 113 12.55 2.88 6.56
CA LYS A 113 13.62 3.46 7.37
C LYS A 113 14.99 2.85 7.07
N GLU A 114 15.08 1.54 7.02
CA GLU A 114 16.35 0.80 6.94
C GLU A 114 16.90 0.71 5.52
N HIS A 115 16.02 0.51 4.53
CA HIS A 115 16.43 0.28 3.14
C HIS A 115 16.29 1.49 2.23
N LEU A 116 15.35 2.39 2.54
CA LEU A 116 15.11 3.59 1.73
C LEU A 116 15.54 4.88 2.43
N HIS A 117 16.01 4.76 3.68
CA HIS A 117 16.46 5.90 4.50
C HIS A 117 15.41 7.03 4.61
N ALA A 118 14.14 6.67 4.53
CA ALA A 118 13.04 7.61 4.60
C ALA A 118 12.97 8.29 5.97
N ALA A 119 12.76 9.60 5.96
CA ALA A 119 12.49 10.40 7.15
C ALA A 119 10.99 10.66 7.33
N LYS A 120 10.22 10.59 6.25
CA LYS A 120 8.78 10.80 6.23
C LYS A 120 8.09 9.75 5.37
N ILE A 121 6.94 9.29 5.83
CA ILE A 121 6.05 8.39 5.08
C ILE A 121 4.70 9.07 4.94
N GLU A 122 4.14 9.07 3.74
CA GLU A 122 2.79 9.52 3.45
C GLU A 122 1.93 8.36 2.96
N LEU A 123 0.64 8.50 3.12
CA LEU A 123 -0.37 7.62 2.51
C LEU A 123 -1.69 8.36 2.39
N ALA A 124 -2.60 7.82 1.59
CA ALA A 124 -3.97 8.29 1.52
C ALA A 124 -4.92 7.15 1.85
N VAL A 125 -6.01 7.48 2.50
CA VAL A 125 -7.07 6.52 2.85
C VAL A 125 -8.45 7.13 2.59
N PHE A 126 -9.31 6.38 1.91
CA PHE A 126 -10.70 6.78 1.72
C PHE A 126 -11.51 6.64 3.02
N GLU A 127 -12.44 7.53 3.27
CA GLU A 127 -13.28 7.51 4.49
C GLU A 127 -14.09 6.23 4.65
N ASN A 128 -14.47 5.59 3.54
CA ASN A 128 -15.16 4.30 3.54
C ASN A 128 -14.23 3.09 3.83
N ASN A 129 -12.95 3.34 4.11
CA ASN A 129 -11.97 2.33 4.52
C ASN A 129 -11.50 2.57 5.98
N GLU A 130 -12.44 2.51 6.91
CA GLU A 130 -12.22 2.79 8.32
C GLU A 130 -11.21 1.82 8.96
N SER A 131 -11.24 0.56 8.57
CA SER A 131 -10.32 -0.47 9.06
C SER A 131 -8.86 -0.13 8.76
N ALA A 132 -8.56 0.31 7.53
CA ALA A 132 -7.23 0.76 7.16
C ALA A 132 -6.82 2.02 7.93
N ARG A 133 -7.71 3.00 8.06
CA ARG A 133 -7.45 4.23 8.81
C ARG A 133 -7.06 3.94 10.26
N ARG A 134 -7.77 3.06 10.94
CA ARG A 134 -7.44 2.64 12.31
C ARG A 134 -6.06 1.98 12.40
N CYS A 135 -5.67 1.17 11.41
CA CYS A 135 -4.33 0.59 11.36
C CYS A 135 -3.24 1.67 11.23
N TYR A 136 -3.46 2.67 10.40
CA TYR A 136 -2.52 3.77 10.20
C TYR A 136 -2.41 4.65 11.44
N GLU A 137 -3.54 5.04 12.04
CA GLU A 137 -3.56 5.81 13.29
C GLU A 137 -2.83 5.05 14.43
N ALA A 138 -3.05 3.74 14.54
CA ALA A 138 -2.37 2.91 15.52
C ALA A 138 -0.85 2.80 15.29
N ALA A 139 -0.38 2.97 14.05
CA ALA A 139 1.03 3.02 13.70
C ALA A 139 1.67 4.40 13.89
N GLY A 140 0.87 5.41 14.25
CA GLY A 140 1.33 6.78 14.52
C GLY A 140 1.14 7.76 13.38
N PHE A 141 0.49 7.38 12.28
CA PHE A 141 0.13 8.33 11.23
C PHE A 141 -0.91 9.33 11.71
N THR A 142 -0.76 10.56 11.28
CA THR A 142 -1.69 11.67 11.58
C THR A 142 -2.23 12.27 10.28
N ALA A 143 -3.51 12.61 10.28
CA ALA A 143 -4.15 13.28 9.15
C ALA A 143 -3.63 14.71 9.01
N TYR A 144 -3.32 15.15 7.78
CA TYR A 144 -2.88 16.51 7.51
C TYR A 144 -3.67 17.21 6.41
N VAL A 145 -4.29 16.48 5.50
CA VAL A 145 -5.15 16.99 4.42
C VAL A 145 -6.38 16.10 4.25
N LYS A 146 -7.52 16.74 4.06
CA LYS A 146 -8.76 16.07 3.60
C LYS A 146 -9.18 16.65 2.27
N GLY A 147 -9.67 15.80 1.39
CA GLY A 147 -10.14 16.19 0.07
C GLY A 147 -11.15 15.20 -0.50
N GLU A 148 -11.63 15.52 -1.67
CA GLU A 148 -12.50 14.66 -2.45
C GLU A 148 -11.71 14.06 -3.63
N TYR A 149 -12.04 12.84 -3.98
CA TYR A 149 -11.45 12.12 -5.09
C TYR A 149 -12.55 11.61 -6.01
N GLU A 150 -12.53 12.04 -7.26
CA GLU A 150 -13.48 11.54 -8.27
C GLU A 150 -13.05 10.16 -8.74
N MET A 151 -13.96 9.21 -8.54
CA MET A 151 -13.81 7.82 -8.97
C MET A 151 -14.83 7.50 -10.04
N PRO A 152 -14.61 6.50 -10.90
CA PRO A 152 -15.58 6.09 -11.90
C PRO A 152 -16.95 5.69 -11.33
N ILE A 153 -17.03 5.37 -10.04
CA ILE A 153 -18.25 4.95 -9.33
C ILE A 153 -18.77 6.02 -8.36
N GLY A 154 -18.24 7.22 -8.38
CA GLY A 154 -18.68 8.34 -7.53
C GLY A 154 -17.53 9.10 -6.91
N THR A 155 -17.85 10.17 -6.18
CA THR A 155 -16.87 10.98 -5.46
C THR A 155 -16.69 10.44 -4.05
N TRP A 156 -15.46 10.16 -3.65
CA TRP A 156 -15.12 9.69 -2.31
C TRP A 156 -14.29 10.71 -1.56
N ASN A 157 -14.56 10.85 -0.27
CA ASN A 157 -13.70 11.61 0.63
C ASN A 157 -12.42 10.82 0.93
N CYS A 158 -11.31 11.51 0.88
CA CYS A 158 -9.98 10.97 1.09
C CYS A 158 -9.23 11.78 2.15
N THR A 159 -8.49 11.11 3.00
CA THR A 159 -7.61 11.73 3.99
C THR A 159 -6.18 11.37 3.68
N ASP A 160 -5.33 12.37 3.48
CA ASP A 160 -3.89 12.18 3.45
C ASP A 160 -3.34 12.18 4.86
N MET A 161 -2.50 11.19 5.15
CA MET A 161 -1.88 11.00 6.47
C MET A 161 -0.36 10.92 6.32
N GLU A 162 0.36 11.33 7.34
CA GLU A 162 1.81 11.30 7.38
C GLU A 162 2.37 10.77 8.70
N LEU A 163 3.57 10.23 8.62
CA LEU A 163 4.37 9.78 9.75
C LEU A 163 5.81 10.24 9.57
N HIS A 164 6.34 10.94 10.55
CA HIS A 164 7.75 11.31 10.62
C HIS A 164 8.53 10.26 11.42
N ILE A 165 9.50 9.60 10.77
CA ILE A 165 10.26 8.46 11.33
C ILE A 165 11.75 8.73 11.52
N GLY A 166 12.25 9.81 10.98
CA GLY A 166 13.65 10.18 11.01
C GLY A 166 13.84 11.63 11.41
N GLY A 167 14.16 11.84 12.64
CA GLY A 167 14.63 13.10 13.16
C GLY A 167 15.65 12.81 14.24
N ARG A 168 16.87 12.51 13.87
CA ARG A 168 17.98 12.94 14.71
C ARG A 168 18.41 14.30 14.18
N ILE A 169 18.09 15.29 14.99
CA ILE A 169 18.79 16.56 15.01
C ILE A 169 20.27 16.27 15.23
#